data_617caa2b140d0601a48beea61700c33f
#
_entry.id   617caa2b140d0601a48beea61700c33f
#
_cell.length_a   1.000
_cell.length_b   1.000
_cell.length_c   1.000
_cell.angle_alpha   90.00
_cell.angle_beta   90.00
_cell.angle_gamma   90.00
#
_symmetry.space_group_name_H-M   'P 1'
#
loop_
_entity.id
_entity.type
_entity.pdbx_description
1 polymer ?
#
loop_
_entity_poly.entity_id
_entity_poly.type
_entity_poly.pdbx_seq_one_letter_code
_entity_poly.pdbx_strand_id
1 'polypeptide(L)'
;MKKTILFGLLAMTLLSACSKKDKSGNDEEEDPGKIIPEVPFDQLPSSEATFTVNGTTTYVNVMGTQRKPLPEFASLQPKADKVRGYVKDTYGRPLKGAAIGISSSVAGGVSTPASGVTNDKGYYEFAVPFGVARYYNTGYAIDFEGHKAALGLYPADGQLSSTWTSSDGMVENFVMLPYGQGDPAKLATEAHFSNNYFGGSITFSWAVGNDTWALPLNMEFEVKLTPLALVHAAEKKTFIVRKIVNNSTLMIVNLPLGKYRVDVRRVGGAVLKMEETIFNPREGQYGLSPKASVTGSATYTVVTTSGDATTPLPFRGHWEDVSINLQR
;
A
#
# COMPACT_ATOMS: atom_id res chain seq x y z
N MET A 1 -33.71 72.65 -59.06
CA MET A 1 -34.26 71.29 -59.09
C MET A 1 -33.16 70.29 -58.74
N LYS A 2 -33.01 69.89 -57.48
CA LYS A 2 -32.16 68.80 -57.08
C LYS A 2 -32.89 67.99 -56.04
N LYS A 3 -33.25 66.75 -56.40
CA LYS A 3 -33.86 65.77 -55.48
C LYS A 3 -32.80 65.12 -54.64
N THR A 4 -32.95 65.19 -53.31
CA THR A 4 -32.10 64.53 -52.37
C THR A 4 -32.85 63.26 -51.91
N ILE A 5 -32.24 62.10 -52.13
CA ILE A 5 -32.76 60.80 -51.72
C ILE A 5 -32.15 60.48 -50.35
N LEU A 6 -32.98 60.29 -49.32
CA LEU A 6 -32.60 59.92 -47.95
C LEU A 6 -32.60 58.41 -47.85
N PHE A 7 -31.39 57.82 -47.64
CA PHE A 7 -31.23 56.38 -47.34
C PHE A 7 -31.38 56.17 -45.84
N GLY A 8 -32.44 55.49 -45.44
CA GLY A 8 -32.62 55.03 -44.06
C GLY A 8 -31.83 53.77 -43.81
N LEU A 9 -30.91 53.86 -42.85
CA LEU A 9 -30.15 52.73 -42.40
C LEU A 9 -30.92 51.99 -41.27
N LEU A 10 -31.46 50.81 -41.59
CA LEU A 10 -32.15 49.96 -40.63
C LEU A 10 -31.11 49.12 -39.87
N ALA A 11 -30.80 49.49 -38.61
CA ALA A 11 -29.94 48.72 -37.73
C ALA A 11 -30.71 47.50 -37.16
N MET A 12 -30.42 46.30 -37.67
CA MET A 12 -30.82 45.04 -37.07
C MET A 12 -29.92 44.74 -35.87
N THR A 13 -30.44 44.91 -34.66
CA THR A 13 -29.84 44.41 -33.45
C THR A 13 -30.10 42.91 -33.33
N LEU A 14 -29.08 42.09 -33.62
CA LEU A 14 -29.07 40.68 -33.33
C LEU A 14 -28.92 40.50 -31.80
N LEU A 15 -30.01 40.17 -31.13
CA LEU A 15 -30.05 39.64 -29.78
C LEU A 15 -29.45 38.23 -29.79
N SER A 16 -28.16 38.09 -29.49
CA SER A 16 -27.58 36.79 -29.13
C SER A 16 -28.16 36.32 -27.81
N ALA A 17 -29.17 35.49 -27.86
CA ALA A 17 -29.63 34.72 -26.71
C ALA A 17 -28.49 33.73 -26.36
N CYS A 18 -27.67 34.04 -25.38
CA CYS A 18 -26.87 33.07 -24.68
C CYS A 18 -27.79 32.07 -23.98
N SER A 19 -28.10 30.98 -24.63
CA SER A 19 -28.66 29.82 -23.96
C SER A 19 -27.62 29.31 -23.00
N LYS A 20 -27.78 29.58 -21.71
CA LYS A 20 -27.13 28.78 -20.67
C LYS A 20 -27.61 27.36 -20.90
N LYS A 21 -26.74 26.52 -21.50
CA LYS A 21 -26.83 25.07 -21.35
C LYS A 21 -26.69 24.80 -19.89
N ASP A 22 -27.77 24.48 -19.20
CA ASP A 22 -27.74 23.78 -17.93
C ASP A 22 -26.96 22.50 -18.17
N LYS A 23 -25.70 22.47 -17.77
CA LYS A 23 -24.95 21.26 -17.62
C LYS A 23 -25.48 20.52 -16.37
N SER A 24 -26.62 19.86 -16.51
CA SER A 24 -26.91 18.69 -15.70
C SER A 24 -26.09 17.55 -16.30
N GLY A 25 -24.81 17.65 -16.20
CA GLY A 25 -23.87 16.60 -16.58
C GLY A 25 -23.24 16.08 -15.31
N ASN A 26 -23.18 14.78 -15.17
CA ASN A 26 -22.36 14.10 -14.21
C ASN A 26 -21.01 14.80 -14.12
N ASP A 27 -20.71 15.41 -12.95
CA ASP A 27 -19.40 16.00 -12.66
C ASP A 27 -18.35 14.89 -12.44
N GLU A 28 -18.28 13.96 -13.38
CA GLU A 28 -17.13 13.08 -13.53
C GLU A 28 -16.02 13.91 -14.20
N GLU A 29 -15.40 14.80 -13.45
CA GLU A 29 -14.20 15.46 -13.93
C GLU A 29 -13.17 14.39 -14.30
N GLU A 30 -12.64 14.49 -15.53
CA GLU A 30 -11.49 13.67 -15.90
C GLU A 30 -10.33 14.06 -15.00
N ASP A 31 -9.80 13.07 -14.27
CA ASP A 31 -8.60 13.31 -13.50
C ASP A 31 -7.41 13.49 -14.44
N PRO A 32 -6.87 14.71 -14.58
CA PRO A 32 -5.77 15.01 -15.52
C PRO A 32 -4.42 14.51 -15.00
N GLY A 33 -4.40 13.73 -13.91
CA GLY A 33 -3.18 13.27 -13.26
C GLY A 33 -2.24 12.59 -14.24
N LYS A 34 -0.96 12.94 -14.15
CA LYS A 34 0.09 12.37 -14.97
C LYS A 34 0.30 10.90 -14.63
N ILE A 35 0.19 10.03 -15.63
CA ILE A 35 0.60 8.62 -15.50
C ILE A 35 2.10 8.53 -15.77
N ILE A 36 2.84 7.97 -14.82
CA ILE A 36 4.27 7.68 -14.95
C ILE A 36 4.39 6.26 -15.50
N PRO A 37 5.08 6.05 -16.63
CA PRO A 37 5.32 4.72 -17.16
C PRO A 37 6.06 3.84 -16.14
N GLU A 38 5.58 2.62 -15.95
CA GLU A 38 6.29 1.63 -15.14
C GLU A 38 7.50 1.09 -15.89
N VAL A 39 8.65 1.09 -15.21
CA VAL A 39 9.87 0.52 -15.78
C VAL A 39 9.84 -0.99 -15.54
N PRO A 40 10.04 -1.84 -16.58
CA PRO A 40 10.14 -3.28 -16.42
C PRO A 40 11.19 -3.69 -15.39
N PHE A 41 10.93 -4.78 -14.65
CA PHE A 41 11.77 -5.19 -13.53
C PHE A 41 13.24 -5.41 -13.91
N ASP A 42 13.52 -5.96 -15.08
CA ASP A 42 14.88 -6.21 -15.61
C ASP A 42 15.65 -4.91 -15.90
N GLN A 43 14.92 -3.82 -16.21
CA GLN A 43 15.47 -2.49 -16.50
C GLN A 43 15.54 -1.59 -15.27
N LEU A 44 14.96 -1.99 -14.14
CA LEU A 44 15.03 -1.21 -12.91
C LEU A 44 16.48 -1.04 -12.43
N PRO A 45 16.86 0.15 -11.96
CA PRO A 45 18.16 0.36 -11.34
C PRO A 45 18.29 -0.54 -10.10
N SER A 46 19.47 -1.08 -9.90
CA SER A 46 19.79 -1.93 -8.75
C SER A 46 20.52 -1.12 -7.69
N SER A 47 20.18 -1.37 -6.43
CA SER A 47 20.88 -0.81 -5.29
C SER A 47 21.04 -1.87 -4.20
N GLU A 48 21.86 -1.56 -3.18
CA GLU A 48 22.06 -2.39 -2.01
C GLU A 48 21.98 -1.54 -0.75
N ALA A 49 21.36 -2.06 0.30
CA ALA A 49 21.34 -1.45 1.62
C ALA A 49 21.75 -2.46 2.69
N THR A 50 22.70 -2.08 3.53
CA THR A 50 23.19 -2.92 4.63
C THR A 50 22.75 -2.33 5.95
N PHE A 51 22.22 -3.19 6.80
CA PHE A 51 21.77 -2.88 8.16
C PHE A 51 22.52 -3.75 9.16
N THR A 52 22.90 -3.15 10.30
CA THR A 52 23.46 -3.90 11.44
C THR A 52 22.51 -3.76 12.61
N VAL A 53 21.98 -4.90 13.08
CA VAL A 53 21.05 -4.98 14.20
C VAL A 53 21.82 -5.39 15.46
N ASN A 54 22.06 -4.43 16.32
CA ASN A 54 22.90 -4.58 17.51
C ASN A 54 22.08 -4.72 18.79
N GLY A 55 22.75 -5.21 19.83
CA GLY A 55 22.19 -5.31 21.17
C GLY A 55 20.91 -6.15 21.21
N THR A 56 19.97 -5.74 22.03
CA THR A 56 18.68 -6.39 22.24
C THR A 56 17.64 -6.07 21.16
N THR A 57 17.99 -5.23 20.18
CA THR A 57 17.08 -4.90 19.08
C THR A 57 16.72 -6.15 18.29
N THR A 58 15.42 -6.36 18.08
CA THR A 58 14.85 -7.55 17.47
C THR A 58 14.29 -7.31 16.09
N TYR A 59 14.30 -6.07 15.57
CA TYR A 59 13.72 -5.76 14.27
C TYR A 59 14.54 -4.73 13.49
N VAL A 60 14.30 -4.69 12.19
CA VAL A 60 14.77 -3.66 11.27
C VAL A 60 13.69 -3.30 10.26
N ASN A 61 13.41 -1.99 10.10
CA ASN A 61 12.59 -1.46 9.03
C ASN A 61 13.48 -1.15 7.83
N VAL A 62 13.45 -2.00 6.79
CA VAL A 62 14.40 -1.94 5.68
C VAL A 62 14.15 -0.79 4.70
N MET A 63 12.95 -0.20 4.69
CA MET A 63 12.65 0.99 3.90
C MET A 63 12.65 2.30 4.72
N GLY A 64 12.78 2.20 6.05
CA GLY A 64 12.73 3.35 6.94
C GLY A 64 11.42 4.13 6.78
N THR A 65 11.51 5.45 6.67
CA THR A 65 10.36 6.33 6.39
C THR A 65 10.07 6.49 4.91
N GLN A 66 10.84 5.82 4.04
CA GLN A 66 10.68 5.94 2.60
C GLN A 66 9.33 5.38 2.15
N ARG A 67 8.73 6.06 1.19
CA ARG A 67 7.59 5.60 0.39
C ARG A 67 7.73 6.20 -1.00
N LYS A 68 7.07 5.61 -1.97
CA LYS A 68 6.99 6.24 -3.30
C LYS A 68 6.30 7.60 -3.19
N PRO A 69 6.67 8.59 -4.01
CA PRO A 69 5.91 9.83 -4.15
C PRO A 69 4.44 9.49 -4.44
N LEU A 70 3.54 10.25 -3.84
CA LEU A 70 2.11 10.11 -4.12
C LEU A 70 1.81 10.73 -5.49
N PRO A 71 0.86 10.15 -6.25
CA PRO A 71 0.41 10.73 -7.49
C PRO A 71 -0.36 12.03 -7.24
N GLU A 72 -0.47 12.86 -8.27
CA GLU A 72 -1.33 14.03 -8.28
C GLU A 72 -2.79 13.59 -8.47
N PHE A 73 -3.73 14.34 -7.88
CA PHE A 73 -5.17 14.15 -8.01
C PHE A 73 -5.85 15.42 -8.48
N ALA A 74 -6.92 15.27 -9.27
CA ALA A 74 -7.80 16.38 -9.58
C ALA A 74 -8.43 16.94 -8.30
N SER A 75 -8.60 18.24 -8.26
CA SER A 75 -9.29 18.91 -7.16
C SER A 75 -10.79 18.67 -7.25
N LEU A 76 -11.37 18.09 -6.23
CA LEU A 76 -12.82 17.92 -6.08
C LEU A 76 -13.35 18.84 -4.98
N GLN A 77 -14.58 19.34 -5.15
CA GLN A 77 -15.27 20.06 -4.07
C GLN A 77 -16.11 19.08 -3.25
N PRO A 78 -16.16 19.23 -1.92
CA PRO A 78 -17.10 18.48 -1.09
C PRO A 78 -18.53 18.64 -1.59
N LYS A 79 -19.34 17.58 -1.46
CA LYS A 79 -20.74 17.57 -1.87
C LYS A 79 -21.57 17.04 -0.70
N ALA A 80 -22.54 17.83 -0.27
CA ALA A 80 -23.39 17.48 0.86
C ALA A 80 -23.93 16.06 0.76
N ASP A 81 -23.92 15.34 1.86
CA ASP A 81 -24.38 13.96 2.00
C ASP A 81 -23.68 12.95 1.07
N LYS A 82 -22.48 13.30 0.60
CA LYS A 82 -21.66 12.44 -0.27
C LYS A 82 -20.25 12.31 0.25
N VAL A 83 -19.64 11.16 -0.04
CA VAL A 83 -18.21 10.97 -0.02
C VAL A 83 -17.75 10.66 -1.44
N ARG A 84 -16.63 11.25 -1.85
CA ARG A 84 -16.11 11.15 -3.21
C ARG A 84 -14.58 11.26 -3.22
N GLY A 85 -13.96 10.79 -4.30
CA GLY A 85 -12.52 10.86 -4.46
C GLY A 85 -12.01 9.96 -5.57
N TYR A 86 -10.69 9.86 -5.65
CA TYR A 86 -9.99 9.00 -6.59
C TYR A 86 -9.10 7.99 -5.87
N VAL A 87 -8.92 6.84 -6.50
CA VAL A 87 -7.95 5.82 -6.07
C VAL A 87 -6.97 5.53 -7.19
N LYS A 88 -5.68 5.65 -6.90
CA LYS A 88 -4.59 5.44 -7.86
C LYS A 88 -3.50 4.53 -7.30
N ASP A 89 -2.68 3.98 -8.18
CA ASP A 89 -1.39 3.44 -7.78
C ASP A 89 -0.31 4.54 -7.71
N THR A 90 0.89 4.17 -7.31
CA THR A 90 2.01 5.10 -7.20
C THR A 90 2.54 5.63 -8.55
N TYR A 91 2.08 5.09 -9.67
CA TYR A 91 2.37 5.59 -11.02
C TYR A 91 1.28 6.54 -11.54
N GLY A 92 0.24 6.81 -10.74
CA GLY A 92 -0.88 7.67 -11.13
C GLY A 92 -1.93 6.94 -11.96
N ARG A 93 -1.84 5.62 -12.14
CA ARG A 93 -2.85 4.84 -12.87
C ARG A 93 -4.11 4.72 -12.01
N PRO A 94 -5.30 4.99 -12.58
CA PRO A 94 -6.55 4.84 -11.86
C PRO A 94 -6.81 3.35 -11.54
N LEU A 95 -7.30 3.08 -10.32
CA LEU A 95 -7.63 1.73 -9.88
C LEU A 95 -9.14 1.52 -9.90
N LYS A 96 -9.63 0.75 -10.87
CA LYS A 96 -11.03 0.32 -10.99
C LYS A 96 -11.35 -0.77 -9.98
N GLY A 97 -12.50 -0.67 -9.30
CA GLY A 97 -12.97 -1.70 -8.36
C GLY A 97 -12.33 -1.62 -6.97
N ALA A 98 -11.63 -0.53 -6.65
CA ALA A 98 -11.20 -0.29 -5.28
C ALA A 98 -12.40 -0.07 -4.36
N ALA A 99 -12.45 -0.78 -3.24
CA ALA A 99 -13.56 -0.72 -2.28
C ALA A 99 -13.30 0.38 -1.24
N ILE A 100 -14.30 1.23 -1.03
CA ILE A 100 -14.29 2.27 -0.01
C ILE A 100 -15.50 2.07 0.90
N GLY A 101 -15.27 1.86 2.19
CA GLY A 101 -16.31 1.68 3.19
C GLY A 101 -16.24 2.77 4.25
N ILE A 102 -17.39 3.27 4.67
CA ILE A 102 -17.55 4.23 5.74
C ILE A 102 -18.55 3.73 6.79
N SER A 103 -18.49 4.32 7.97
CA SER A 103 -19.49 4.14 9.01
C SER A 103 -19.90 5.50 9.53
N SER A 104 -21.20 5.80 9.53
CA SER A 104 -21.77 7.00 10.10
C SER A 104 -22.50 6.69 11.40
N SER A 105 -22.40 7.54 12.40
CA SER A 105 -23.02 7.37 13.71
C SER A 105 -23.80 8.60 14.11
N VAL A 106 -24.96 8.39 14.75
CA VAL A 106 -25.78 9.44 15.36
C VAL A 106 -25.71 9.36 16.88
N ALA A 107 -26.13 10.43 17.56
CA ALA A 107 -26.29 10.42 19.00
C ALA A 107 -27.23 9.28 19.41
N GLY A 108 -26.80 8.43 20.35
CA GLY A 108 -27.50 7.21 20.74
C GLY A 108 -26.83 5.91 20.28
N GLY A 109 -25.74 5.99 19.54
CA GLY A 109 -24.82 4.87 19.31
C GLY A 109 -25.17 3.93 18.15
N VAL A 110 -26.14 4.26 17.32
CA VAL A 110 -26.43 3.49 16.10
C VAL A 110 -25.41 3.87 15.03
N SER A 111 -24.71 2.87 14.50
CA SER A 111 -23.76 3.03 13.41
C SER A 111 -24.33 2.42 12.12
N THR A 112 -24.35 3.21 11.06
CA THR A 112 -24.85 2.81 9.75
C THR A 112 -23.72 2.78 8.74
N PRO A 113 -23.40 1.62 8.14
CA PRO A 113 -22.38 1.52 7.11
C PRO A 113 -22.90 1.98 5.75
N ALA A 114 -21.98 2.47 4.91
CA ALA A 114 -22.18 2.63 3.48
C ALA A 114 -20.87 2.33 2.76
N SER A 115 -20.97 1.94 1.49
CA SER A 115 -19.79 1.61 0.69
C SER A 115 -20.01 1.89 -0.79
N GLY A 116 -18.92 2.01 -1.51
CA GLY A 116 -18.87 2.11 -2.94
C GLY A 116 -17.59 1.54 -3.50
N VAL A 117 -17.52 1.44 -4.82
CA VAL A 117 -16.34 0.99 -5.56
C VAL A 117 -15.97 2.01 -6.62
N THR A 118 -14.71 2.10 -6.95
CA THR A 118 -14.23 3.00 -8.00
C THR A 118 -14.61 2.51 -9.40
N ASN A 119 -14.90 3.46 -10.31
CA ASN A 119 -15.11 3.23 -11.73
C ASN A 119 -13.79 3.10 -12.54
N ASP A 120 -13.88 3.05 -13.87
CA ASP A 120 -12.70 2.95 -14.76
C ASP A 120 -11.71 4.11 -14.66
N LYS A 121 -12.15 5.27 -14.15
CA LYS A 121 -11.32 6.45 -13.89
C LYS A 121 -10.72 6.46 -12.47
N GLY A 122 -10.91 5.39 -11.69
CA GLY A 122 -10.54 5.34 -10.29
C GLY A 122 -11.39 6.24 -9.38
N TYR A 123 -12.47 6.83 -9.92
CA TYR A 123 -13.37 7.72 -9.19
C TYR A 123 -14.44 6.94 -8.43
N TYR A 124 -14.77 7.40 -7.23
CA TYR A 124 -15.89 6.93 -6.45
C TYR A 124 -16.74 8.10 -5.91
N GLU A 125 -18.04 7.91 -5.83
CA GLU A 125 -18.98 8.79 -5.14
C GLU A 125 -20.17 7.94 -4.65
N PHE A 126 -20.53 8.08 -3.37
CA PHE A 126 -21.72 7.45 -2.83
C PHE A 126 -22.31 8.25 -1.65
N ALA A 127 -23.57 7.96 -1.31
CA ALA A 127 -24.29 8.64 -0.25
C ALA A 127 -23.72 8.26 1.13
N VAL A 128 -23.60 9.26 2.01
CA VAL A 128 -23.21 9.10 3.42
C VAL A 128 -24.49 9.08 4.26
N PRO A 129 -24.74 8.05 5.07
CA PRO A 129 -25.85 8.07 6.03
C PRO A 129 -25.71 9.25 7.01
N PHE A 130 -26.82 9.83 7.41
CA PHE A 130 -26.85 10.97 8.32
C PHE A 130 -26.05 10.70 9.60
N GLY A 131 -25.22 11.66 10.02
CA GLY A 131 -24.45 11.60 11.26
C GLY A 131 -22.99 12.02 11.10
N VAL A 132 -22.16 11.63 12.07
CA VAL A 132 -20.71 11.78 12.02
C VAL A 132 -20.10 10.54 11.38
N ALA A 133 -19.46 10.71 10.24
CA ALA A 133 -18.91 9.65 9.44
C ALA A 133 -17.39 9.50 9.61
N ARG A 134 -16.90 8.31 9.33
CA ARG A 134 -15.46 7.97 9.26
C ARG A 134 -15.24 6.83 8.26
N TYR A 135 -14.04 6.73 7.72
CA TYR A 135 -13.65 5.53 6.95
C TYR A 135 -13.46 4.35 7.91
N TYR A 136 -13.94 3.16 7.52
CA TYR A 136 -13.77 1.95 8.32
C TYR A 136 -13.02 0.84 7.57
N ASN A 137 -13.08 0.82 6.23
CA ASN A 137 -12.25 -0.05 5.40
C ASN A 137 -12.01 0.59 4.03
N THR A 138 -10.83 0.31 3.48
CA THR A 138 -10.48 0.65 2.11
C THR A 138 -9.59 -0.45 1.57
N GLY A 139 -9.76 -0.84 0.32
CA GLY A 139 -8.95 -1.91 -0.23
C GLY A 139 -9.00 -2.03 -1.73
N TYR A 140 -7.96 -2.64 -2.26
CA TYR A 140 -7.85 -2.98 -3.67
C TYR A 140 -7.26 -4.38 -3.84
N ALA A 141 -7.86 -5.18 -4.72
CA ALA A 141 -7.34 -6.52 -5.02
C ALA A 141 -6.40 -6.46 -6.22
N ILE A 142 -5.20 -7.03 -6.06
CA ILE A 142 -4.22 -7.21 -7.13
C ILE A 142 -4.08 -8.69 -7.48
N ASP A 143 -3.62 -8.97 -8.70
CA ASP A 143 -3.09 -10.30 -9.03
C ASP A 143 -1.66 -10.39 -8.52
N PHE A 144 -1.41 -11.35 -7.63
CA PHE A 144 -0.12 -11.54 -6.99
C PHE A 144 0.25 -13.03 -6.95
N GLU A 145 1.31 -13.40 -7.68
CA GLU A 145 1.80 -14.79 -7.79
C GLU A 145 0.67 -15.81 -8.11
N GLY A 146 -0.23 -15.42 -9.03
CA GLY A 146 -1.32 -16.27 -9.51
C GLY A 146 -2.60 -16.25 -8.64
N HIS A 147 -2.67 -15.45 -7.61
CA HIS A 147 -3.85 -15.28 -6.74
C HIS A 147 -4.22 -13.82 -6.54
N LYS A 148 -5.45 -13.61 -6.07
CA LYS A 148 -5.87 -12.29 -5.60
C LYS A 148 -5.29 -12.00 -4.22
N ALA A 149 -4.62 -10.87 -4.11
CA ALA A 149 -4.17 -10.29 -2.83
C ALA A 149 -4.88 -8.96 -2.61
N ALA A 150 -5.48 -8.79 -1.45
CA ALA A 150 -6.14 -7.54 -1.09
C ALA A 150 -5.20 -6.65 -0.30
N LEU A 151 -5.15 -5.37 -0.67
CA LEU A 151 -4.30 -4.36 -0.06
C LEU A 151 -5.17 -3.27 0.57
N GLY A 152 -4.82 -2.84 1.78
CA GLY A 152 -5.33 -1.58 2.32
C GLY A 152 -4.77 -0.40 1.53
N LEU A 153 -5.53 0.69 1.47
CA LEU A 153 -5.15 1.90 0.76
C LEU A 153 -4.68 2.97 1.74
N TYR A 154 -3.74 3.80 1.29
CA TYR A 154 -3.21 4.92 2.04
C TYR A 154 -3.97 6.20 1.68
N PRO A 155 -4.51 6.99 2.64
CA PRO A 155 -5.13 8.28 2.35
C PRO A 155 -4.07 9.26 1.86
N ALA A 156 -4.33 9.95 0.75
CA ALA A 156 -3.34 10.80 0.10
C ALA A 156 -2.92 12.01 0.94
N ASP A 157 -3.82 12.50 1.81
CA ASP A 157 -3.54 13.59 2.75
C ASP A 157 -2.81 13.13 4.02
N GLY A 158 -2.67 11.81 4.22
CA GLY A 158 -2.04 11.22 5.40
C GLY A 158 -2.88 11.25 6.67
N GLN A 159 -4.16 11.65 6.58
CA GLN A 159 -5.07 11.75 7.72
C GLN A 159 -5.77 10.41 7.98
N LEU A 160 -5.31 9.68 8.97
CA LEU A 160 -5.77 8.30 9.23
C LEU A 160 -7.09 8.20 10.02
N SER A 161 -7.53 9.26 10.66
CA SER A 161 -8.65 9.23 11.61
C SER A 161 -9.58 10.43 11.50
N SER A 162 -9.68 11.03 10.31
CA SER A 162 -10.60 12.13 10.11
C SER A 162 -12.04 11.67 10.25
N THR A 163 -12.82 12.48 10.99
CA THR A 163 -14.27 12.37 11.06
C THR A 163 -14.90 13.62 10.47
N TRP A 164 -16.05 13.49 9.85
CA TRP A 164 -16.78 14.61 9.24
C TRP A 164 -18.29 14.46 9.43
N THR A 165 -19.02 15.56 9.32
CA THR A 165 -20.48 15.55 9.34
C THR A 165 -21.00 15.21 7.94
N SER A 166 -21.98 14.32 7.82
CA SER A 166 -22.52 13.92 6.53
C SER A 166 -23.00 15.09 5.67
N SER A 167 -23.60 16.10 6.31
CA SER A 167 -24.06 17.32 5.64
C SER A 167 -22.97 18.14 4.94
N ASP A 168 -21.73 18.03 5.39
CA ASP A 168 -20.60 18.79 4.83
C ASP A 168 -20.04 18.05 3.59
N GLY A 169 -20.28 16.75 3.53
CA GLY A 169 -19.61 15.87 2.55
C GLY A 169 -18.13 15.71 2.80
N MET A 170 -17.47 14.86 2.03
CA MET A 170 -16.03 14.62 2.15
C MET A 170 -15.41 14.30 0.81
N VAL A 171 -14.21 14.81 0.60
CA VAL A 171 -13.32 14.40 -0.50
C VAL A 171 -12.10 13.73 0.12
N GLU A 172 -11.83 12.49 -0.29
CA GLU A 172 -10.62 11.77 0.11
C GLU A 172 -10.07 10.97 -1.06
N ASN A 173 -8.77 11.06 -1.27
CA ASN A 173 -8.09 10.29 -2.30
C ASN A 173 -7.23 9.21 -1.65
N PHE A 174 -7.13 8.07 -2.31
CA PHE A 174 -6.35 6.95 -1.78
C PHE A 174 -5.30 6.46 -2.77
N VAL A 175 -4.20 5.93 -2.22
CA VAL A 175 -3.09 5.38 -3.00
C VAL A 175 -2.79 3.96 -2.55
N MET A 176 -2.61 3.06 -3.51
CA MET A 176 -2.06 1.74 -3.28
C MET A 176 -0.54 1.82 -3.17
N LEU A 177 0.00 1.52 -1.98
CA LEU A 177 1.43 1.56 -1.71
C LEU A 177 2.03 0.14 -1.72
N PRO A 178 3.16 -0.09 -2.43
CA PRO A 178 3.88 -1.37 -2.39
C PRO A 178 4.78 -1.53 -1.16
N TYR A 179 5.05 -0.45 -0.44
CA TYR A 179 5.77 -0.37 0.83
C TYR A 179 5.55 1.02 1.44
N GLY A 180 5.88 1.17 2.71
CA GLY A 180 5.77 2.44 3.43
C GLY A 180 5.24 2.23 4.84
N GLN A 181 5.33 3.28 5.63
CA GLN A 181 4.79 3.31 6.98
C GLN A 181 3.27 3.53 6.93
N GLY A 182 2.56 2.84 7.81
CA GLY A 182 1.13 3.03 8.07
C GLY A 182 0.87 4.14 9.09
N ASP A 183 0.12 3.80 10.15
CA ASP A 183 -0.27 4.73 11.20
C ASP A 183 0.94 5.21 12.03
N PRO A 184 1.30 6.52 11.99
CA PRO A 184 2.43 7.05 12.77
C PRO A 184 2.26 6.88 14.27
N ALA A 185 1.04 6.91 14.81
CA ALA A 185 0.77 6.76 16.23
C ALA A 185 1.11 5.33 16.71
N LYS A 186 0.79 4.32 15.90
CA LYS A 186 1.15 2.92 16.18
C LYS A 186 2.64 2.68 16.01
N LEU A 187 3.27 3.27 15.00
CA LEU A 187 4.70 3.15 14.78
C LEU A 187 5.52 3.73 15.93
N ALA A 188 5.03 4.73 16.64
CA ALA A 188 5.71 5.29 17.80
C ALA A 188 5.84 4.31 18.97
N THR A 189 4.91 3.36 19.11
CA THR A 189 4.87 2.39 20.23
C THR A 189 5.14 0.96 19.79
N GLU A 190 4.86 0.62 18.54
CA GLU A 190 4.81 -0.74 18.02
C GLU A 190 5.54 -0.86 16.67
N ALA A 191 6.70 -0.21 16.53
CA ALA A 191 7.48 -0.16 15.29
C ALA A 191 7.95 -1.53 14.77
N HIS A 192 7.93 -2.56 15.61
CA HIS A 192 8.30 -3.94 15.25
C HIS A 192 7.14 -4.71 14.61
N PHE A 193 5.88 -4.27 14.74
CA PHE A 193 4.76 -4.99 14.16
C PHE A 193 4.69 -4.82 12.64
N SER A 194 4.69 -5.93 11.92
CA SER A 194 4.54 -6.01 10.47
C SER A 194 3.28 -5.27 9.96
N ASN A 195 2.20 -5.36 10.70
CA ASN A 195 0.91 -4.74 10.39
C ASN A 195 0.94 -3.20 10.32
N ASN A 196 2.00 -2.56 10.81
CA ASN A 196 2.14 -1.11 10.76
C ASN A 196 2.78 -0.61 9.48
N TYR A 197 2.96 -1.49 8.49
CA TYR A 197 3.59 -1.18 7.20
C TYR A 197 2.75 -1.67 6.03
N PHE A 198 2.94 -1.04 4.87
CA PHE A 198 2.38 -1.52 3.59
C PHE A 198 3.23 -2.62 2.97
N GLY A 199 4.52 -2.67 3.26
CA GLY A 199 5.41 -3.74 2.86
C GLY A 199 5.25 -5.00 3.71
N GLY A 200 5.77 -6.14 3.20
CA GLY A 200 5.75 -7.43 3.89
C GLY A 200 6.76 -7.54 5.02
N SER A 201 6.80 -8.69 5.67
CA SER A 201 7.72 -8.98 6.77
C SER A 201 8.17 -10.42 6.83
N ILE A 202 9.32 -10.64 7.44
CA ILE A 202 9.86 -11.96 7.75
C ILE A 202 10.39 -11.93 9.18
N THR A 203 10.02 -12.94 9.99
CA THR A 203 10.62 -13.18 11.29
C THR A 203 11.55 -14.37 11.22
N PHE A 204 12.82 -14.15 11.55
CA PHE A 204 13.79 -15.22 11.77
C PHE A 204 13.86 -15.53 13.26
N SER A 205 13.84 -16.82 13.60
CA SER A 205 14.00 -17.33 14.98
C SER A 205 15.09 -18.39 15.04
N TRP A 206 15.68 -18.57 16.21
CA TRP A 206 16.71 -19.58 16.45
C TRP A 206 16.82 -19.89 17.93
N ALA A 207 17.36 -21.05 18.25
CA ALA A 207 17.83 -21.32 19.59
C ALA A 207 19.23 -20.76 19.79
N VAL A 208 19.51 -20.23 20.97
CA VAL A 208 20.84 -19.76 21.37
C VAL A 208 21.52 -20.83 22.25
N GLY A 209 22.69 -21.29 21.86
CA GLY A 209 23.41 -22.32 22.62
C GLY A 209 24.60 -22.93 21.90
N ASN A 210 25.16 -23.97 22.48
CA ASN A 210 26.34 -24.68 21.96
C ASN A 210 25.96 -26.00 21.26
N ASP A 211 24.68 -26.37 21.23
CA ASP A 211 24.21 -27.54 20.51
C ASP A 211 24.52 -27.42 19.01
N THR A 212 24.64 -28.54 18.32
CA THR A 212 25.04 -28.58 16.91
C THR A 212 24.08 -27.85 16.00
N TRP A 213 22.83 -27.69 16.37
CA TRP A 213 21.77 -27.01 15.63
C TRP A 213 21.50 -25.57 16.09
N ALA A 214 21.96 -25.21 17.31
CA ALA A 214 21.77 -23.87 17.88
C ALA A 214 22.80 -22.87 17.35
N LEU A 215 22.42 -21.59 17.34
CA LEU A 215 23.38 -20.51 17.04
C LEU A 215 24.10 -20.09 18.31
N PRO A 216 25.46 -20.12 18.33
CA PRO A 216 26.20 -19.71 19.49
C PRO A 216 26.01 -18.24 19.83
N LEU A 217 26.05 -17.92 21.12
CA LEU A 217 26.10 -16.54 21.58
C LEU A 217 27.28 -15.81 20.93
N ASN A 218 27.05 -14.55 20.53
CA ASN A 218 28.00 -13.69 19.82
C ASN A 218 28.39 -14.14 18.40
N MET A 219 27.78 -15.17 17.86
CA MET A 219 27.90 -15.47 16.43
C MET A 219 27.27 -14.34 15.61
N GLU A 220 27.97 -13.87 14.60
CA GLU A 220 27.40 -12.94 13.63
C GLU A 220 26.91 -13.69 12.39
N PHE A 221 25.67 -13.40 11.97
CA PHE A 221 25.11 -13.93 10.72
C PHE A 221 24.52 -12.80 9.87
N GLU A 222 24.37 -13.10 8.60
CA GLU A 222 23.86 -12.20 7.57
C GLU A 222 22.69 -12.83 6.86
N VAL A 223 21.59 -12.07 6.75
CA VAL A 223 20.45 -12.35 5.88
C VAL A 223 20.54 -11.44 4.67
N LYS A 224 20.60 -12.02 3.47
CA LYS A 224 20.57 -11.28 2.21
C LYS A 224 19.25 -11.55 1.48
N LEU A 225 18.50 -10.50 1.20
CA LEU A 225 17.23 -10.52 0.47
C LEU A 225 17.44 -9.86 -0.89
N THR A 226 17.51 -10.65 -1.96
CA THR A 226 17.69 -10.16 -3.33
C THR A 226 16.36 -10.25 -4.08
N PRO A 227 15.77 -9.14 -4.56
CA PRO A 227 14.49 -9.17 -5.25
C PRO A 227 14.58 -9.95 -6.56
N LEU A 228 13.59 -10.80 -6.81
CA LEU A 228 13.38 -11.55 -8.06
C LEU A 228 12.22 -10.98 -8.89
N ALA A 229 11.20 -10.46 -8.21
CA ALA A 229 10.07 -9.73 -8.79
C ALA A 229 9.53 -8.76 -7.76
N LEU A 230 9.05 -7.60 -8.18
CA LEU A 230 8.53 -6.56 -7.29
C LEU A 230 7.24 -5.96 -7.85
N VAL A 231 6.33 -5.60 -6.97
CA VAL A 231 5.10 -4.86 -7.31
C VAL A 231 5.38 -3.36 -7.18
N HIS A 232 5.27 -2.62 -8.28
CA HIS A 232 5.40 -1.16 -8.32
C HIS A 232 6.64 -0.58 -7.62
N ALA A 233 7.77 -1.26 -7.66
CA ALA A 233 9.01 -0.76 -7.09
C ALA A 233 9.73 0.21 -8.03
N ALA A 234 10.45 1.19 -7.46
CA ALA A 234 11.26 2.14 -8.21
C ALA A 234 12.65 1.60 -8.54
N GLU A 235 13.13 0.62 -7.78
CA GLU A 235 14.48 0.04 -7.90
C GLU A 235 14.51 -1.40 -7.38
N LYS A 236 15.51 -2.17 -7.83
CA LYS A 236 15.82 -3.50 -7.30
C LYS A 236 16.73 -3.35 -6.10
N LYS A 237 16.16 -3.11 -4.91
CA LYS A 237 16.95 -2.96 -3.69
C LYS A 237 17.21 -4.31 -3.03
N THR A 238 18.49 -4.71 -2.98
CA THR A 238 18.97 -5.83 -2.18
C THR A 238 19.17 -5.39 -0.76
N PHE A 239 18.61 -6.11 0.21
CA PHE A 239 18.78 -5.84 1.62
C PHE A 239 19.74 -6.85 2.25
N ILE A 240 20.73 -6.37 2.99
CA ILE A 240 21.66 -7.17 3.78
C ILE A 240 21.46 -6.79 5.24
N VAL A 241 21.03 -7.74 6.05
CA VAL A 241 20.81 -7.53 7.49
C VAL A 241 21.76 -8.40 8.27
N ARG A 242 22.67 -7.77 9.04
CA ARG A 242 23.63 -8.43 9.94
C ARG A 242 23.12 -8.41 11.35
N LYS A 243 23.19 -9.53 12.03
CA LYS A 243 22.76 -9.71 13.41
C LYS A 243 23.80 -10.47 14.22
N ILE A 244 24.13 -9.91 15.40
CA ILE A 244 24.89 -10.64 16.42
C ILE A 244 23.88 -11.39 17.29
N VAL A 245 24.10 -12.70 17.46
CA VAL A 245 23.29 -13.58 18.29
C VAL A 245 23.43 -13.21 19.77
N ASN A 246 22.45 -12.51 20.31
CA ASN A 246 22.32 -12.15 21.73
C ASN A 246 20.88 -12.27 22.24
N ASN A 247 19.99 -12.64 21.37
CA ASN A 247 18.59 -12.99 21.57
C ASN A 247 18.20 -14.04 20.52
N SER A 248 16.94 -14.45 20.45
CA SER A 248 16.46 -15.57 19.63
C SER A 248 15.58 -15.14 18.44
N THR A 249 15.56 -13.84 18.08
CA THR A 249 14.69 -13.35 17.01
C THR A 249 15.26 -12.15 16.26
N LEU A 250 14.90 -12.06 14.99
CA LEU A 250 15.13 -10.91 14.10
C LEU A 250 13.93 -10.76 13.17
N MET A 251 13.24 -9.62 13.24
CA MET A 251 12.17 -9.25 12.32
C MET A 251 12.68 -8.28 11.27
N ILE A 252 12.41 -8.57 10.00
CA ILE A 252 12.65 -7.66 8.88
C ILE A 252 11.27 -7.19 8.43
N VAL A 253 10.97 -5.90 8.60
CA VAL A 253 9.65 -5.33 8.29
C VAL A 253 9.72 -4.30 7.17
N ASN A 254 8.57 -3.97 6.58
CA ASN A 254 8.43 -3.02 5.49
C ASN A 254 9.19 -3.42 4.22
N LEU A 255 9.24 -4.71 3.93
CA LEU A 255 9.85 -5.25 2.73
C LEU A 255 8.94 -4.94 1.52
N PRO A 256 9.44 -4.29 0.44
CA PRO A 256 8.62 -4.03 -0.74
C PRO A 256 7.94 -5.29 -1.25
N LEU A 257 6.67 -5.15 -1.70
CA LEU A 257 5.88 -6.30 -2.15
C LEU A 257 6.53 -7.01 -3.31
N GLY A 258 6.74 -8.31 -3.18
CA GLY A 258 7.38 -9.08 -4.23
C GLY A 258 7.90 -10.43 -3.77
N LYS A 259 8.80 -10.94 -4.57
CA LYS A 259 9.47 -12.23 -4.43
C LYS A 259 10.97 -12.02 -4.30
N TYR A 260 11.60 -12.71 -3.37
CA TYR A 260 13.00 -12.55 -3.04
C TYR A 260 13.73 -13.88 -3.02
N ARG A 261 14.99 -13.87 -3.43
CA ARG A 261 15.95 -14.89 -3.01
C ARG A 261 16.42 -14.53 -1.61
N VAL A 262 16.39 -15.50 -0.70
CA VAL A 262 16.84 -15.39 0.69
C VAL A 262 18.09 -16.25 0.85
N ASP A 263 19.18 -15.63 1.24
CA ASP A 263 20.45 -16.30 1.58
C ASP A 263 20.76 -15.99 3.03
N VAL A 264 21.02 -17.01 3.87
CA VAL A 264 21.40 -16.81 5.28
C VAL A 264 22.71 -17.55 5.55
N ARG A 265 23.67 -16.85 6.12
CA ARG A 265 24.99 -17.42 6.42
C ARG A 265 25.62 -16.77 7.64
N ARG A 266 26.53 -17.49 8.28
CA ARG A 266 27.47 -16.90 9.22
C ARG A 266 28.38 -15.92 8.49
N VAL A 267 28.64 -14.75 9.07
CA VAL A 267 29.60 -13.79 8.48
C VAL A 267 30.98 -14.44 8.36
N GLY A 268 31.50 -14.46 7.15
CA GLY A 268 32.78 -15.12 6.82
C GLY A 268 32.77 -16.65 6.94
N GLY A 269 31.59 -17.29 6.98
CA GLY A 269 31.48 -18.72 7.23
C GLY A 269 30.39 -19.46 6.46
N ALA A 270 30.01 -20.61 7.01
CA ALA A 270 29.04 -21.52 6.39
C ALA A 270 27.64 -20.91 6.27
N VAL A 271 26.88 -21.41 5.29
CA VAL A 271 25.44 -21.16 5.14
C VAL A 271 24.68 -21.78 6.30
N LEU A 272 23.57 -21.14 6.69
CA LEU A 272 22.67 -21.64 7.70
C LEU A 272 21.51 -22.38 7.07
N LYS A 273 20.93 -23.30 7.81
CA LYS A 273 19.72 -24.02 7.44
C LYS A 273 18.50 -23.15 7.81
N MET A 274 17.53 -23.11 6.93
CA MET A 274 16.26 -22.40 7.06
C MET A 274 15.08 -23.37 7.00
N GLU A 275 14.05 -23.11 7.79
CA GLU A 275 12.81 -23.90 7.79
C GLU A 275 11.65 -22.98 8.17
N GLU A 276 10.60 -22.94 7.34
CA GLU A 276 9.39 -22.22 7.69
C GLU A 276 8.63 -23.00 8.79
N THR A 277 8.33 -22.33 9.92
CA THR A 277 7.79 -22.98 11.11
C THR A 277 6.31 -22.72 11.35
N ILE A 278 5.73 -21.73 10.71
CA ILE A 278 4.31 -21.43 10.79
C ILE A 278 3.66 -21.82 9.47
N PHE A 279 2.78 -22.77 9.54
CA PHE A 279 1.92 -23.19 8.42
C PHE A 279 0.96 -22.06 8.07
N ASN A 280 1.11 -21.49 6.88
CA ASN A 280 0.09 -20.65 6.30
C ASN A 280 -0.93 -21.55 5.57
N PRO A 281 -2.25 -21.37 5.79
CA PRO A 281 -3.28 -22.16 5.13
C PRO A 281 -3.32 -21.97 3.59
N ARG A 282 -2.56 -21.04 3.05
CA ARG A 282 -2.36 -20.84 1.60
C ARG A 282 -1.08 -21.52 1.12
N GLU A 283 -0.92 -22.76 1.47
CA GLU A 283 0.24 -23.59 1.16
C GLU A 283 0.63 -23.56 -0.32
N GLY A 284 1.92 -23.56 -0.54
CA GLY A 284 2.57 -23.83 -1.84
C GLY A 284 3.07 -22.62 -2.61
N GLN A 285 2.49 -21.42 -2.43
CA GLN A 285 2.83 -20.26 -3.27
C GLN A 285 3.45 -19.09 -2.53
N TYR A 286 3.10 -18.89 -1.27
CA TYR A 286 3.59 -17.80 -0.43
C TYR A 286 4.53 -18.31 0.67
N GLY A 287 5.34 -17.39 1.21
CA GLY A 287 6.33 -17.69 2.23
C GLY A 287 7.59 -18.29 1.63
N LEU A 288 8.27 -19.15 2.39
CA LEU A 288 9.53 -19.77 2.00
C LEU A 288 9.29 -20.93 1.01
N SER A 289 10.11 -21.03 0.00
CA SER A 289 10.13 -22.15 -0.94
C SER A 289 11.58 -22.61 -1.18
N PRO A 290 11.90 -23.89 -1.01
CA PRO A 290 10.98 -25.01 -0.68
C PRO A 290 10.43 -24.90 0.72
N LYS A 291 9.25 -25.49 0.97
CA LYS A 291 8.63 -25.58 2.30
C LYS A 291 9.40 -26.49 3.26
N ALA A 292 10.09 -27.46 2.70
CA ALA A 292 11.01 -28.29 3.47
C ALA A 292 12.23 -27.46 3.88
N SER A 293 12.88 -27.93 4.94
CA SER A 293 14.12 -27.37 5.42
C SER A 293 15.18 -27.30 4.30
N VAL A 294 15.84 -26.17 4.17
CA VAL A 294 16.83 -25.89 3.13
C VAL A 294 18.10 -25.30 3.73
N THR A 295 19.25 -25.74 3.22
CA THR A 295 20.55 -25.14 3.53
C THR A 295 21.03 -24.36 2.29
N GLY A 296 21.38 -23.08 2.47
CA GLY A 296 21.78 -22.20 1.39
C GLY A 296 20.70 -21.21 0.99
N SER A 297 20.37 -21.18 -0.31
CA SER A 297 19.40 -20.21 -0.85
C SER A 297 17.98 -20.77 -0.89
N ALA A 298 17.02 -19.93 -0.56
CA ALA A 298 15.58 -20.19 -0.73
C ALA A 298 14.91 -19.04 -1.45
N THR A 299 13.66 -19.22 -1.86
CA THR A 299 12.81 -18.15 -2.35
C THR A 299 11.79 -17.78 -1.28
N TYR A 300 11.56 -16.50 -1.08
CA TYR A 300 10.51 -15.97 -0.22
C TYR A 300 9.53 -15.12 -1.04
N THR A 301 8.26 -15.43 -0.94
CA THR A 301 7.18 -14.61 -1.51
C THR A 301 6.37 -14.01 -0.37
N VAL A 302 6.18 -12.68 -0.38
CA VAL A 302 5.39 -11.99 0.64
C VAL A 302 4.00 -12.61 0.74
N VAL A 303 3.56 -12.92 1.96
CA VAL A 303 2.31 -13.65 2.22
C VAL A 303 1.14 -12.68 2.40
N THR A 304 0.00 -12.96 1.77
CA THR A 304 -1.24 -12.18 1.92
C THR A 304 -2.24 -12.89 2.83
N THR A 305 -2.95 -12.11 3.66
CA THR A 305 -3.98 -12.62 4.57
C THR A 305 -5.34 -12.83 3.91
N SER A 306 -5.67 -12.01 2.91
CA SER A 306 -6.99 -12.00 2.28
C SER A 306 -6.92 -11.76 0.78
N GLY A 307 -7.83 -12.39 0.03
CA GLY A 307 -8.09 -12.10 -1.38
C GLY A 307 -9.26 -11.15 -1.62
N ASP A 308 -9.96 -10.70 -0.55
CA ASP A 308 -11.13 -9.84 -0.63
C ASP A 308 -10.77 -8.38 -0.32
N ALA A 309 -10.97 -7.49 -1.31
CA ALA A 309 -10.69 -6.06 -1.18
C ALA A 309 -11.67 -5.32 -0.25
N THR A 310 -12.78 -5.95 0.14
CA THR A 310 -13.76 -5.33 1.04
C THR A 310 -13.41 -5.50 2.53
N THR A 311 -12.49 -6.40 2.85
CA THR A 311 -12.08 -6.73 4.22
C THR A 311 -10.75 -6.11 4.68
N PRO A 312 -9.83 -5.62 3.83
CA PRO A 312 -8.59 -5.02 4.29
C PRO A 312 -8.84 -3.85 5.22
N LEU A 313 -7.99 -3.74 6.23
CA LEU A 313 -7.99 -2.56 7.09
C LEU A 313 -7.28 -1.41 6.39
N PRO A 314 -7.77 -0.17 6.53
CA PRO A 314 -7.10 0.99 5.95
C PRO A 314 -5.69 1.17 6.53
N PHE A 315 -4.84 1.88 5.80
CA PHE A 315 -3.55 2.42 6.27
C PHE A 315 -2.45 1.41 6.51
N ARG A 316 -2.58 0.19 5.98
CA ARG A 316 -1.53 -0.85 6.06
C ARG A 316 -1.66 -1.87 4.94
N GLY A 317 -0.56 -2.57 4.64
CA GLY A 317 -0.61 -3.80 3.86
C GLY A 317 -1.39 -4.88 4.60
N HIS A 318 -1.96 -5.82 3.85
CA HIS A 318 -2.68 -6.95 4.43
C HIS A 318 -1.85 -8.23 4.28
N TRP A 319 -0.69 -8.22 4.96
CA TRP A 319 0.33 -9.26 4.87
C TRP A 319 0.45 -10.00 6.18
N GLU A 320 0.76 -11.31 6.08
CA GLU A 320 1.13 -12.12 7.23
C GLU A 320 2.64 -12.15 7.40
N ASP A 321 3.07 -12.19 8.64
CA ASP A 321 4.45 -12.46 8.98
C ASP A 321 4.76 -13.95 8.79
N VAL A 322 5.91 -14.24 8.23
CA VAL A 322 6.42 -15.61 8.08
C VAL A 322 7.54 -15.85 9.06
N SER A 323 7.44 -16.91 9.85
CA SER A 323 8.50 -17.33 10.75
C SER A 323 9.40 -18.37 10.11
N ILE A 324 10.70 -18.07 10.07
CA ILE A 324 11.75 -18.93 9.53
C ILE A 324 12.71 -19.29 10.68
N ASN A 325 12.78 -20.57 11.02
CA ASN A 325 13.73 -21.07 11.99
C ASN A 325 15.10 -21.25 11.35
N LEU A 326 16.15 -20.71 12.01
CA LEU A 326 17.54 -20.83 11.59
C LEU A 326 18.26 -21.87 12.43
N GLN A 327 19.08 -22.70 11.76
CA GLN A 327 19.93 -23.71 12.37
C GLN A 327 21.34 -23.68 11.74
N ARG A 328 22.35 -24.16 12.53
CA ARG A 328 23.72 -24.36 12.02
C ARG A 328 23.79 -25.45 10.99
#